data_de6bb1e460bd3c170774aab0e5ee3351
#
_entry.id   de6bb1e460bd3c170774aab0e5ee3351
#
_cell.length_a   1.000
_cell.length_b   1.000
_cell.length_c   1.000
_cell.angle_alpha   90.00
_cell.angle_beta   90.00
_cell.angle_gamma   90.00
#
_symmetry.space_group_name_H-M   'P 1'
#
loop_
_entity.id
_entity.type
_entity.pdbx_description
1 polymer ?
#
loop_
_entity_poly.entity_id
_entity_poly.type
_entity_poly.pdbx_seq_one_letter_code
_entity_poly.pdbx_strand_id
1 'polypeptide(L)' 'MSFNKIILVGNLGRDPELRYTPQGDAVCSFSMATNERKKDKSGEFQDVTTWFKVTLWRRQAENASKYLSKGSPVYIEG' A
#
# COMPACT_ATOMS: atom_id res chain seq x y z
N MET A 1 -21.48 -7.83 -15.53
CA MET A 1 -20.98 -7.44 -14.18
C MET A 1 -19.59 -8.03 -13.96
N SER A 2 -18.69 -7.25 -13.41
CA SER A 2 -17.33 -7.69 -13.10
C SER A 2 -17.03 -7.50 -11.63
N PHE A 3 -16.21 -8.37 -11.09
CA PHE A 3 -15.77 -8.27 -9.71
C PHE A 3 -14.26 -8.53 -9.62
N ASN A 4 -13.56 -7.64 -8.95
CA ASN A 4 -12.13 -7.81 -8.67
C ASN A 4 -11.86 -7.42 -7.24
N LYS A 5 -11.03 -8.20 -6.58
CA LYS A 5 -10.60 -7.92 -5.21
C LYS A 5 -9.12 -8.21 -5.09
N ILE A 6 -8.40 -7.34 -4.43
CA ILE A 6 -6.99 -7.53 -4.15
C ILE A 6 -6.74 -7.47 -2.65
N ILE A 7 -5.88 -8.33 -2.16
CA ILE A 7 -5.43 -8.33 -0.77
C ILE A 7 -3.91 -8.25 -0.78
N LEU A 8 -3.37 -7.25 -0.06
CA LEU A 8 -1.95 -7.00 -0.02
C LEU A 8 -1.48 -6.93 1.43
N VAL A 9 -0.35 -7.56 1.71
CA VAL A 9 0.35 -7.43 2.99
C VAL A 9 1.77 -6.99 2.69
N GLY A 10 2.17 -5.88 3.26
CA GLY A 10 3.50 -5.33 2.99
C GLY A 10 3.82 -4.18 3.91
N ASN A 11 4.77 -3.36 3.47
CA ASN A 11 5.27 -2.24 4.27
C ASN A 11 5.29 -0.96 3.45
N LEU A 12 5.06 0.17 4.11
CA LEU A 12 5.16 1.47 3.45
C LEU A 12 6.60 1.78 3.08
N GLY A 13 6.80 2.28 1.86
CA GLY A 13 8.10 2.72 1.40
C GLY A 13 8.45 4.13 1.80
N ARG A 14 7.45 4.97 2.10
CA ARG A 14 7.58 6.36 2.51
C ARG A 14 6.46 6.71 3.47
N ASP A 15 6.57 7.86 4.12
CA ASP A 15 5.49 8.41 4.92
C ASP A 15 4.27 8.69 4.03
N PRO A 16 3.04 8.44 4.51
CA PRO A 16 1.84 8.75 3.74
C PRO A 16 1.70 10.26 3.48
N GLU A 17 1.19 10.60 2.31
CA GLU A 17 0.87 11.97 1.94
C GLU A 17 -0.62 12.23 2.11
N LEU A 18 -0.96 13.16 3.00
CA LEU A 18 -2.34 13.57 3.21
C LEU A 18 -2.62 14.87 2.45
N ARG A 19 -3.68 14.88 1.68
CA ARG A 19 -4.15 16.06 0.95
C ARG A 19 -5.65 16.18 1.10
N TYR A 20 -6.17 17.34 0.74
CA TYR A 20 -7.62 17.58 0.75
C TYR A 20 -8.08 18.00 -0.63
N THR A 21 -9.25 17.47 -1.04
CA THR A 21 -9.87 17.86 -2.30
C THR A 21 -10.47 19.26 -2.17
N PRO A 22 -10.83 19.92 -3.30
CA PRO A 22 -11.55 21.21 -3.23
C PRO A 22 -12.84 21.16 -2.43
N GLN A 23 -13.47 19.98 -2.34
CA GLN A 23 -14.67 19.79 -1.54
C GLN A 23 -14.39 19.56 -0.04
N GLY A 24 -13.12 19.50 0.34
CA GLY A 24 -12.73 19.30 1.73
C GLY A 24 -12.58 17.86 2.16
N ASP A 25 -12.61 16.89 1.23
CA ASP A 25 -12.42 15.48 1.56
C ASP A 25 -10.95 15.15 1.69
N ALA A 26 -10.60 14.40 2.73
CA ALA A 26 -9.23 13.92 2.93
C ALA A 26 -8.89 12.80 1.94
N VAL A 27 -7.70 12.88 1.37
CA VAL A 27 -7.14 11.85 0.48
C VAL A 27 -5.72 11.56 0.93
N CYS A 28 -5.42 10.30 1.19
CA CYS A 28 -4.08 9.88 1.59
C CYS A 28 -3.53 8.88 0.58
N SER A 29 -2.32 9.14 0.11
CA SER A 29 -1.63 8.25 -0.82
C SER A 29 -0.33 7.77 -0.20
N PHE A 30 -0.01 6.51 -0.45
CA PHE A 30 1.29 5.97 -0.11
C PHE A 30 1.66 4.83 -1.05
N SER A 31 2.96 4.55 -1.11
CA SER A 31 3.48 3.38 -1.81
C SER A 31 3.78 2.29 -0.80
N MET A 32 3.40 1.08 -1.12
CA MET A 32 3.72 -0.08 -0.28
C MET A 32 4.43 -1.13 -1.10
N ALA A 33 5.33 -1.85 -0.47
CA ALA A 33 6.08 -2.94 -1.09
C ALA A 33 5.59 -4.27 -0.55
N THR A 34 5.38 -5.21 -1.46
CA THR A 34 5.20 -6.61 -1.09
C THR A 34 6.43 -7.36 -1.55
N ASN A 35 6.91 -8.28 -0.72
CA ASN A 35 8.11 -9.05 -1.03
C ASN A 35 7.75 -10.51 -1.14
N GLU A 36 8.20 -11.14 -2.22
CA GLU A 36 8.06 -12.56 -2.44
C GLU A 36 9.43 -13.19 -2.62
N ARG A 37 9.55 -14.39 -2.14
CA ARG A 37 10.73 -15.19 -2.39
C ARG A 37 10.38 -16.27 -3.40
N LYS A 38 10.99 -16.19 -4.59
CA LYS A 38 10.72 -17.11 -5.68
C LYS A 38 11.95 -17.92 -6.00
N LYS A 39 11.74 -19.19 -6.33
CA LYS A 39 12.80 -20.09 -6.80
C LYS A 39 12.91 -19.97 -8.31
N ASP A 40 14.11 -19.69 -8.81
CA ASP A 40 14.34 -19.59 -10.24
C ASP A 40 14.56 -20.98 -10.88
N LYS A 41 14.82 -21.00 -12.18
CA LYS A 41 15.00 -22.24 -12.94
C LYS A 41 16.25 -23.00 -12.50
N SER A 42 17.25 -22.33 -11.96
CA SER A 42 18.47 -22.95 -11.47
C SER A 42 18.36 -23.45 -10.04
N GLY A 43 17.24 -23.24 -9.39
CA GLY A 43 16.99 -23.68 -8.03
C GLY A 43 17.40 -22.68 -6.96
N GLU A 44 17.82 -21.49 -7.35
CA GLU A 44 18.17 -20.42 -6.43
C GLU A 44 16.96 -19.57 -6.07
N PHE A 45 16.91 -19.10 -4.82
CA PHE A 45 15.86 -18.22 -4.38
C PHE A 45 16.18 -16.76 -4.72
N GLN A 46 15.19 -16.06 -5.22
CA GLN A 46 15.28 -14.64 -5.54
C GLN A 46 14.20 -13.88 -4.82
N ASP A 47 14.56 -12.71 -4.29
CA ASP A 47 13.60 -11.81 -3.67
C ASP A 47 13.00 -10.91 -4.75
N VAL A 48 11.67 -10.91 -4.84
CA VAL A 48 10.94 -10.10 -5.80
C VAL A 48 10.11 -9.09 -5.02
N THR A 49 10.34 -7.80 -5.30
CA THR A 49 9.59 -6.72 -4.68
C THR A 49 8.62 -6.13 -5.70
N THR A 50 7.36 -6.02 -5.31
CA THR A 50 6.34 -5.36 -6.12
C THR A 50 5.85 -4.13 -5.36
N TRP A 51 5.76 -3.01 -6.06
CA TRP A 51 5.31 -1.75 -5.50
C TRP A 51 3.87 -1.47 -5.92
N PHE A 52 3.07 -1.06 -4.96
CA PHE A 52 1.68 -0.68 -5.18
C PHE A 52 1.47 0.74 -4.69
N LYS A 53 0.69 1.50 -5.43
CA LYS A 53 0.21 2.79 -4.97
C LYS A 53 -1.17 2.62 -4.37
N VAL A 54 -1.34 3.05 -3.12
CA VAL A 54 -2.60 2.94 -2.40
C VAL A 54 -3.15 4.35 -2.18
N THR A 55 -4.44 4.51 -2.45
CA THR A 55 -5.14 5.76 -2.20
C THR A 55 -6.31 5.49 -1.27
N LEU A 56 -6.37 6.23 -0.18
CA LEU A 56 -7.42 6.14 0.82
C LEU A 56 -8.19 7.45 0.88
N TRP A 57 -9.45 7.37 1.29
CA TRP A 57 -10.36 8.51 1.28
C TRP A 57 -10.97 8.74 2.66
N ARG A 58 -11.22 10.01 2.99
CA ARG A 58 -11.97 10.45 4.17
C ARG A 58 -11.35 9.92 5.47
N ARG A 59 -12.13 9.23 6.29
CA ARG A 59 -11.65 8.75 7.59
C ARG A 59 -10.46 7.81 7.48
N GLN A 60 -10.47 6.92 6.50
CA GLN A 60 -9.33 6.02 6.27
C GLN A 60 -8.07 6.81 5.92
N ALA A 61 -8.21 7.88 5.14
CA ALA A 61 -7.10 8.75 4.79
C ALA A 61 -6.53 9.44 6.02
N GLU A 62 -7.39 9.98 6.87
CA GLU A 62 -6.97 10.65 8.10
C GLU A 62 -6.29 9.68 9.06
N ASN A 63 -6.84 8.48 9.23
CA ASN A 63 -6.26 7.46 10.09
C ASN A 63 -4.89 7.00 9.59
N ALA A 64 -4.76 6.77 8.29
CA ALA A 64 -3.49 6.34 7.70
C ALA A 64 -2.42 7.41 7.90
N SER A 65 -2.77 8.66 7.65
CA SER A 65 -1.86 9.78 7.85
C SER A 65 -1.40 9.92 9.30
N LYS A 66 -2.27 9.60 10.25
CA LYS A 66 -2.01 9.75 11.67
C LYS A 66 -1.19 8.60 12.26
N TYR A 67 -1.43 7.38 11.80
CA TYR A 67 -0.86 6.19 12.44
C TYR A 67 0.22 5.47 11.64
N LEU A 68 0.33 5.74 10.33
CA LEU A 68 1.30 5.06 9.50
C LEU A 68 2.50 5.96 9.20
N SER A 69 3.65 5.32 9.02
CA SER A 69 4.89 6.00 8.65
C SER A 69 5.72 5.07 7.78
N LYS A 70 6.82 5.60 7.25
CA LYS A 70 7.76 4.80 6.46
C LYS A 70 8.13 3.52 7.23
N GLY A 71 8.02 2.38 6.57
CA GLY A 71 8.34 1.08 7.15
C GLY A 71 7.18 0.39 7.86
N SER A 72 6.06 1.08 8.12
CA SER A 72 4.92 0.49 8.81
C SER A 72 4.38 -0.73 8.05
N PRO A 73 4.09 -1.84 8.75
CA PRO A 73 3.42 -2.97 8.13
C PRO A 73 1.93 -2.65 7.93
N VAL A 74 1.39 -3.07 6.79
CA VAL A 74 -0.02 -2.82 6.47
C VAL A 74 -0.66 -4.03 5.81
N TYR A 75 -1.94 -4.19 6.06
CA TYR A 75 -2.84 -5.10 5.38
C TYR A 75 -3.85 -4.25 4.62
N ILE A 76 -3.89 -4.43 3.30
CA ILE A 76 -4.77 -3.65 2.43
C ILE A 76 -5.72 -4.59 1.71
N GLU A 77 -6.98 -4.22 1.66
CA GLU A 77 -8.02 -4.92 0.94
C GLU A 77 -8.77 -3.93 0.06
N GLY A 78 -8.84 -4.21 -1.22
CA GLY A 78 -9.51 -3.31 -2.15
C GLY A 78 -9.94 -3.95 -3.44
#